data_fb9d0335d40d36ef304a8ca04b46d653
#
_entry.id   fb9d0335d40d36ef304a8ca04b46d653
#
_cell.length_a   1.000
_cell.length_b   1.000
_cell.length_c   1.000
_cell.angle_alpha   90.00
_cell.angle_beta   90.00
_cell.angle_gamma   90.00
#
_symmetry.space_group_name_H-M   'P 1'
#
loop_
_entity.id
_entity.type
_entity.pdbx_description
1 polymer ?
#
loop_
_entity_poly.entity_id
_entity_poly.type
_entity_poly.pdbx_seq_one_letter_code
_entity_poly.pdbx_strand_id
1 'polypeptide(L)'
;MKKLLIIALALLSVSIVRADEGMWLLSKLKPLNIEKMQQMGFKLTAEDIYDVNKPGIKDAIVGLGNAGRPFRHFCSGEIISPNGLMLTNHHCGFSAIQSHSSVEHDYLADGFWAYKMEDELTNPGVTASILERMEDVTDRIAPFLKDDMSEMDRGAIIDSISAVIVKEAVAGTKL
;
A
#
# COMPACT_ATOMS: atom_id res chain seq x y z
N MET A 1 5.92 16.31 52.42
CA MET A 1 6.44 14.98 52.11
C MET A 1 5.49 14.21 51.18
N LYS A 2 4.20 13.98 51.50
CA LYS A 2 3.25 13.23 50.62
C LYS A 2 3.10 13.82 49.22
N LYS A 3 3.06 15.15 49.05
CA LYS A 3 2.94 15.82 47.74
C LYS A 3 4.22 15.62 46.87
N LEU A 4 5.40 15.63 47.49
CA LEU A 4 6.67 15.34 46.78
C LEU A 4 6.78 13.89 46.34
N LEU A 5 6.25 12.96 47.14
CA LEU A 5 6.20 11.54 46.80
C LEU A 5 5.28 11.26 45.61
N ILE A 6 4.13 11.94 45.55
CA ILE A 6 3.18 11.83 44.42
C ILE A 6 3.80 12.40 43.14
N ILE A 7 4.48 13.52 43.23
CA ILE A 7 5.17 14.11 42.07
C ILE A 7 6.32 13.20 41.59
N ALA A 8 7.08 12.63 42.52
CA ALA A 8 8.14 11.68 42.17
C ALA A 8 7.58 10.39 41.54
N LEU A 9 6.44 9.88 42.03
CA LEU A 9 5.76 8.72 41.45
C LEU A 9 5.17 9.04 40.06
N ALA A 10 4.63 10.24 39.86
CA ALA A 10 4.13 10.70 38.56
C ALA A 10 5.25 10.89 37.52
N LEU A 11 6.42 11.35 37.95
CA LEU A 11 7.60 11.48 37.10
C LEU A 11 8.24 10.11 36.75
N LEU A 12 8.13 9.12 37.64
CA LEU A 12 8.57 7.75 37.38
C LEU A 12 7.63 6.98 36.44
N SER A 13 6.37 7.40 36.33
CA SER A 13 5.40 6.80 35.42
C SER A 13 5.43 7.39 33.99
N VAL A 14 6.33 8.30 33.68
CA VAL A 14 6.63 8.69 32.29
C VAL A 14 7.36 7.52 31.65
N SER A 15 6.62 6.46 31.35
CA SER A 15 7.06 5.45 30.40
C SER A 15 7.45 6.21 29.13
N ILE A 16 8.68 6.05 28.69
CA ILE A 16 9.08 6.52 27.37
C ILE A 16 8.29 5.69 26.38
N VAL A 17 7.11 6.19 26.02
CA VAL A 17 6.30 5.60 24.95
C VAL A 17 7.09 5.85 23.67
N ARG A 18 7.85 4.86 23.26
CA ARG A 18 8.45 4.86 21.93
C ARG A 18 7.38 4.40 20.97
N ALA A 19 6.88 5.33 20.17
CA ALA A 19 6.13 4.98 18.99
C ALA A 19 7.10 4.46 17.92
N ASP A 20 6.73 3.40 17.24
CA ASP A 20 7.44 2.95 16.07
C ASP A 20 7.03 3.83 14.89
N GLU A 21 7.99 4.44 14.23
CA GLU A 21 7.76 5.39 13.18
C GLU A 21 8.06 4.76 11.81
N GLY A 22 7.38 5.30 10.78
CA GLY A 22 7.66 5.05 9.39
C GLY A 22 6.78 4.00 8.74
N MET A 23 6.72 4.07 7.42
CA MET A 23 6.20 3.03 6.54
C MET A 23 7.37 2.23 5.99
N TRP A 24 7.44 0.97 6.38
CA TRP A 24 8.58 0.13 6.02
C TRP A 24 8.37 -0.51 4.65
N LEU A 25 9.41 -0.47 3.81
CA LEU A 25 9.40 -1.19 2.54
C LEU A 25 9.33 -2.69 2.79
N LEU A 26 8.41 -3.38 2.14
CA LEU A 26 8.19 -4.82 2.31
C LEU A 26 9.46 -5.63 2.06
N SER A 27 10.24 -5.26 1.05
CA SER A 27 11.53 -5.90 0.72
C SER A 27 12.62 -5.70 1.79
N LYS A 28 12.44 -4.76 2.72
CA LYS A 28 13.38 -4.45 3.81
C LYS A 28 12.89 -4.89 5.19
N LEU A 29 11.74 -5.55 5.31
CA LEU A 29 11.19 -5.98 6.61
C LEU A 29 12.14 -6.88 7.39
N LYS A 30 12.77 -7.86 6.71
CA LYS A 30 13.67 -8.81 7.36
C LYS A 30 14.87 -8.14 8.04
N PRO A 31 15.64 -7.26 7.39
CA PRO A 31 16.78 -6.61 8.04
C PRO A 31 16.40 -5.49 9.02
N LEU A 32 15.19 -4.92 8.93
CA LEU A 32 14.87 -3.70 9.68
C LEU A 32 13.95 -3.92 10.87
N ASN A 33 12.88 -4.69 10.70
CA ASN A 33 11.78 -4.62 11.67
C ASN A 33 11.19 -5.93 12.15
N ILE A 34 11.37 -7.03 11.43
CA ILE A 34 10.66 -8.27 11.72
C ILE A 34 10.93 -8.80 13.13
N GLU A 35 12.17 -8.70 13.61
CA GLU A 35 12.53 -9.16 14.96
C GLU A 35 11.77 -8.39 16.03
N LYS A 36 11.65 -7.06 15.88
CA LYS A 36 10.90 -6.22 16.81
C LYS A 36 9.40 -6.54 16.77
N MET A 37 8.83 -6.73 15.60
CA MET A 37 7.44 -7.14 15.44
C MET A 37 7.17 -8.47 16.15
N GLN A 38 8.08 -9.43 16.03
CA GLN A 38 7.98 -10.73 16.71
C GLN A 38 8.10 -10.62 18.22
N GLN A 39 8.98 -9.75 18.74
CA GLN A 39 9.07 -9.44 20.18
C GLN A 39 7.76 -8.84 20.72
N MET A 40 7.02 -8.09 19.89
CA MET A 40 5.69 -7.55 20.21
C MET A 40 4.55 -8.57 20.07
N GLY A 41 4.85 -9.80 19.69
CA GLY A 41 3.88 -10.89 19.58
C GLY A 41 3.44 -11.22 18.15
N PHE A 42 4.01 -10.60 17.12
CA PHE A 42 3.78 -10.97 15.73
C PHE A 42 4.37 -12.37 15.47
N LYS A 43 3.57 -13.27 14.87
CA LYS A 43 3.92 -14.68 14.73
C LYS A 43 4.32 -15.09 13.31
N LEU A 44 4.17 -14.18 12.35
CA LEU A 44 4.54 -14.44 10.97
C LEU A 44 6.01 -14.10 10.72
N THR A 45 6.53 -14.57 9.61
CA THR A 45 7.86 -14.23 9.10
C THR A 45 7.79 -13.06 8.12
N ALA A 46 8.93 -12.51 7.75
CA ALA A 46 8.98 -11.50 6.69
C ALA A 46 8.55 -12.08 5.34
N GLU A 47 8.87 -13.34 5.11
CA GLU A 47 8.51 -14.08 3.89
C GLU A 47 7.00 -14.35 3.80
N ASP A 48 6.30 -14.52 4.92
CA ASP A 48 4.84 -14.64 4.93
C ASP A 48 4.14 -13.34 4.51
N ILE A 49 4.81 -12.21 4.73
CA ILE A 49 4.31 -10.89 4.32
C ILE A 49 4.66 -10.62 2.86
N TYR A 50 5.94 -10.78 2.52
CA TYR A 50 6.48 -10.49 1.21
C TYR A 50 7.59 -11.48 0.82
N ASP A 51 7.36 -12.24 -0.22
CA ASP A 51 8.34 -13.06 -0.94
C ASP A 51 8.10 -12.90 -2.44
N VAL A 52 9.16 -12.82 -3.24
CA VAL A 52 9.08 -12.70 -4.71
C VAL A 52 8.61 -14.01 -5.35
N ASN A 53 8.93 -15.14 -4.72
CA ASN A 53 8.73 -16.48 -5.29
C ASN A 53 7.57 -17.23 -4.63
N LYS A 54 6.98 -16.69 -3.57
CA LYS A 54 5.92 -17.36 -2.82
C LYS A 54 4.72 -16.43 -2.59
N PRO A 55 3.51 -16.98 -2.61
CA PRO A 55 2.33 -16.25 -2.18
C PRO A 55 2.49 -15.75 -0.73
N GLY A 56 2.04 -14.54 -0.48
CA GLY A 56 2.06 -13.92 0.84
C GLY A 56 0.93 -12.92 1.03
N ILE A 57 0.93 -12.24 2.16
CA ILE A 57 -0.09 -11.23 2.47
C ILE A 57 -0.12 -10.12 1.41
N LYS A 58 1.03 -9.79 0.82
CA LYS A 58 1.10 -8.79 -0.25
C LYS A 58 0.14 -9.05 -1.42
N ASP A 59 -0.11 -10.33 -1.74
CA ASP A 59 -0.90 -10.70 -2.90
C ASP A 59 -2.41 -10.50 -2.69
N ALA A 60 -2.83 -10.34 -1.45
CA ALA A 60 -4.20 -9.96 -1.11
C ALA A 60 -4.44 -8.44 -1.21
N ILE A 61 -3.38 -7.63 -1.19
CA ILE A 61 -3.50 -6.17 -1.20
C ILE A 61 -3.44 -5.65 -2.63
N VAL A 62 -4.41 -4.82 -2.99
CA VAL A 62 -4.51 -4.22 -4.33
C VAL A 62 -4.47 -2.70 -4.26
N GLY A 63 -3.88 -2.09 -5.27
CA GLY A 63 -3.96 -0.66 -5.50
C GLY A 63 -5.12 -0.33 -6.43
N LEU A 64 -6.10 0.44 -5.96
CA LEU A 64 -7.23 0.90 -6.76
C LEU A 64 -6.82 2.12 -7.57
N GLY A 65 -6.95 2.05 -8.87
CA GLY A 65 -6.51 3.08 -9.81
C GLY A 65 -7.48 3.29 -10.96
N ASN A 66 -7.08 4.12 -11.91
CA ASN A 66 -7.83 4.37 -13.13
C ASN A 66 -7.10 3.81 -14.34
N ALA A 67 -7.84 3.25 -15.27
CA ALA A 67 -7.31 2.77 -16.55
C ALA A 67 -6.47 3.85 -17.25
N GLY A 68 -5.34 3.45 -17.82
CA GLY A 68 -4.38 4.36 -18.45
C GLY A 68 -3.42 5.07 -17.48
N ARG A 69 -3.52 4.83 -16.16
CA ARG A 69 -2.60 5.37 -15.15
C ARG A 69 -2.19 4.26 -14.16
N PRO A 70 -1.51 3.20 -14.62
CA PRO A 70 -1.29 1.97 -13.84
C PRO A 70 -0.51 2.18 -12.54
N PHE A 71 0.31 3.24 -12.42
CA PHE A 71 1.10 3.52 -11.22
C PHE A 71 0.51 4.62 -10.32
N ARG A 72 -0.72 5.07 -10.62
CA ARG A 72 -1.43 6.06 -9.79
C ARG A 72 -2.66 5.43 -9.16
N HIS A 73 -2.51 5.03 -7.91
CA HIS A 73 -3.60 4.51 -7.11
C HIS A 73 -4.22 5.64 -6.30
N PHE A 74 -5.54 5.68 -6.25
CA PHE A 74 -6.29 6.61 -5.39
C PHE A 74 -6.64 5.98 -4.04
N CYS A 75 -6.65 4.64 -3.98
CA CYS A 75 -6.94 3.86 -2.78
C CYS A 75 -6.28 2.49 -2.82
N SER A 76 -6.42 1.75 -1.72
CA SER A 76 -6.12 0.32 -1.64
C SER A 76 -7.37 -0.47 -1.28
N GLY A 77 -7.32 -1.77 -1.52
CA GLY A 77 -8.31 -2.73 -1.10
C GLY A 77 -7.67 -4.08 -0.80
N GLU A 78 -8.43 -4.98 -0.18
CA GLU A 78 -7.99 -6.33 0.18
C GLU A 78 -8.91 -7.36 -0.47
N ILE A 79 -8.32 -8.30 -1.23
CA ILE A 79 -9.04 -9.45 -1.78
C ILE A 79 -9.18 -10.49 -0.68
N ILE A 80 -10.43 -10.84 -0.33
CA ILE A 80 -10.77 -11.74 0.77
C ILE A 80 -11.44 -13.04 0.35
N SER A 81 -11.59 -13.27 -0.94
CA SER A 81 -12.15 -14.52 -1.44
C SER A 81 -11.49 -14.97 -2.74
N PRO A 82 -11.55 -16.28 -3.06
CA PRO A 82 -11.05 -16.81 -4.33
C PRO A 82 -11.81 -16.26 -5.56
N ASN A 83 -12.99 -15.72 -5.36
CA ASN A 83 -13.85 -15.17 -6.43
C ASN A 83 -13.68 -13.66 -6.61
N GLY A 84 -12.68 -13.05 -5.94
CA GLY A 84 -12.37 -11.64 -6.09
C GLY A 84 -13.19 -10.69 -5.21
N LEU A 85 -13.92 -11.20 -4.19
CA LEU A 85 -14.55 -10.29 -3.22
C LEU A 85 -13.48 -9.43 -2.57
N MET A 86 -13.66 -8.12 -2.65
CA MET A 86 -12.69 -7.13 -2.18
C MET A 86 -13.32 -6.21 -1.13
N LEU A 87 -12.56 -5.94 -0.07
CA LEU A 87 -12.88 -4.90 0.90
C LEU A 87 -12.10 -3.62 0.57
N THR A 88 -12.70 -2.48 0.84
CA THR A 88 -12.03 -1.17 0.78
C THR A 88 -12.75 -0.18 1.68
N ASN A 89 -12.20 1.01 1.85
CA ASN A 89 -12.83 2.07 2.62
C ASN A 89 -14.00 2.70 1.87
N HIS A 90 -15.04 3.11 2.60
CA HIS A 90 -16.21 3.78 2.02
C HIS A 90 -15.84 4.99 1.15
N HIS A 91 -14.90 5.84 1.60
CA HIS A 91 -14.48 7.01 0.83
C HIS A 91 -13.82 6.65 -0.50
N CYS A 92 -13.25 5.46 -0.64
CA CYS A 92 -12.67 4.97 -1.89
C CYS A 92 -13.74 4.61 -2.92
N GLY A 93 -14.87 4.08 -2.45
CA GLY A 93 -16.03 3.73 -3.29
C GLY A 93 -17.04 4.86 -3.48
N PHE A 94 -16.88 5.98 -2.77
CA PHE A 94 -17.91 7.03 -2.71
C PHE A 94 -18.37 7.52 -4.08
N SER A 95 -17.44 7.86 -4.97
CA SER A 95 -17.78 8.32 -6.32
C SER A 95 -18.47 7.25 -7.16
N ALA A 96 -18.11 5.98 -7.00
CA ALA A 96 -18.77 4.86 -7.67
C ALA A 96 -20.20 4.69 -7.14
N ILE A 97 -20.39 4.68 -5.82
CA ILE A 97 -21.72 4.59 -5.20
C ILE A 97 -22.59 5.75 -5.67
N GLN A 98 -22.05 6.98 -5.68
CA GLN A 98 -22.78 8.15 -6.15
C GLN A 98 -23.17 8.05 -7.63
N SER A 99 -22.30 7.53 -8.49
CA SER A 99 -22.57 7.40 -9.92
C SER A 99 -23.68 6.38 -10.24
N HIS A 100 -23.90 5.42 -9.36
CA HIS A 100 -24.97 4.43 -9.45
C HIS A 100 -26.26 4.85 -8.74
N SER A 101 -26.20 5.90 -7.91
CA SER A 101 -27.39 6.40 -7.21
C SER A 101 -28.26 7.25 -8.13
N SER A 102 -29.58 7.20 -7.89
CA SER A 102 -30.60 8.03 -8.53
C SER A 102 -31.55 8.58 -7.47
N VAL A 103 -32.55 9.39 -7.91
CA VAL A 103 -33.59 9.87 -7.01
C VAL A 103 -34.46 8.71 -6.48
N GLU A 104 -34.63 7.66 -7.27
CA GLU A 104 -35.43 6.47 -6.92
C GLU A 104 -34.62 5.46 -6.09
N HIS A 105 -33.30 5.50 -6.19
CA HIS A 105 -32.37 4.57 -5.53
C HIS A 105 -31.18 5.32 -4.98
N ASP A 106 -31.27 5.80 -3.75
CA ASP A 106 -30.18 6.49 -3.07
C ASP A 106 -29.25 5.50 -2.37
N TYR A 107 -28.31 4.90 -3.13
CA TYR A 107 -27.36 3.94 -2.57
C TYR A 107 -26.36 4.54 -1.58
N LEU A 108 -26.20 5.87 -1.53
CA LEU A 108 -25.41 6.52 -0.50
C LEU A 108 -26.12 6.49 0.87
N ALA A 109 -27.45 6.64 0.87
CA ALA A 109 -28.25 6.61 2.08
C ALA A 109 -28.68 5.18 2.48
N ASP A 110 -29.13 4.39 1.51
CA ASP A 110 -29.78 3.10 1.75
C ASP A 110 -28.82 1.92 1.64
N GLY A 111 -27.64 2.12 1.07
CA GLY A 111 -26.71 1.05 0.73
C GLY A 111 -27.17 0.26 -0.50
N PHE A 112 -26.30 -0.65 -0.95
CA PHE A 112 -26.55 -1.57 -2.04
C PHE A 112 -26.01 -2.96 -1.70
N TRP A 113 -26.79 -4.01 -1.95
CA TRP A 113 -26.42 -5.39 -1.71
C TRP A 113 -26.60 -6.21 -2.97
N ALA A 114 -25.50 -6.66 -3.58
CA ALA A 114 -25.52 -7.69 -4.61
C ALA A 114 -25.48 -9.07 -3.93
N TYR A 115 -26.54 -9.85 -4.07
CA TYR A 115 -26.61 -11.21 -3.51
C TYR A 115 -26.02 -12.26 -4.45
N LYS A 116 -25.79 -11.88 -5.70
CA LYS A 116 -25.15 -12.69 -6.74
C LYS A 116 -24.19 -11.84 -7.53
N MET A 117 -23.20 -12.46 -8.18
CA MET A 117 -22.23 -11.75 -9.01
C MET A 117 -22.88 -10.99 -10.18
N GLU A 118 -24.00 -11.53 -10.70
CA GLU A 118 -24.73 -10.87 -11.79
C GLU A 118 -25.43 -9.57 -11.35
N ASP A 119 -25.66 -9.41 -10.05
CA ASP A 119 -26.30 -8.22 -9.48
C ASP A 119 -25.27 -7.10 -9.20
N GLU A 120 -23.96 -7.40 -9.29
CA GLU A 120 -22.89 -6.40 -9.04
C GLU A 120 -22.88 -5.31 -10.11
N LEU A 121 -22.79 -4.06 -9.67
CA LEU A 121 -22.74 -2.90 -10.56
C LEU A 121 -21.30 -2.67 -11.03
N THR A 122 -21.13 -2.58 -12.34
CA THR A 122 -19.80 -2.40 -12.94
C THR A 122 -19.25 -0.97 -12.76
N ASN A 123 -17.96 -0.84 -12.57
CA ASN A 123 -17.28 0.45 -12.45
C ASN A 123 -16.26 0.62 -13.61
N PRO A 124 -16.72 1.03 -14.81
CA PRO A 124 -15.85 1.17 -15.97
C PRO A 124 -14.69 2.12 -15.70
N GLY A 125 -13.49 1.71 -16.09
CA GLY A 125 -12.28 2.52 -15.93
C GLY A 125 -11.61 2.43 -14.56
N VAL A 126 -12.20 1.73 -13.58
CA VAL A 126 -11.53 1.40 -12.33
C VAL A 126 -10.69 0.13 -12.52
N THR A 127 -9.47 0.15 -11.99
CA THR A 127 -8.53 -0.98 -12.04
C THR A 127 -8.07 -1.38 -10.65
N ALA A 128 -7.78 -2.66 -10.47
CA ALA A 128 -7.13 -3.20 -9.27
C ALA A 128 -5.76 -3.76 -9.69
N SER A 129 -4.68 -3.21 -9.15
CA SER A 129 -3.31 -3.61 -9.44
C SER A 129 -2.75 -4.42 -8.28
N ILE A 130 -2.11 -5.55 -8.56
CA ILE A 130 -1.44 -6.41 -7.59
C ILE A 130 0.07 -6.18 -7.69
N LEU A 131 0.75 -6.11 -6.54
CA LEU A 131 2.20 -5.99 -6.50
C LEU A 131 2.85 -7.33 -6.84
N GLU A 132 3.40 -7.45 -8.04
CA GLU A 132 4.15 -8.63 -8.44
C GLU A 132 5.54 -8.67 -7.81
N ARG A 133 6.31 -7.60 -7.97
CA ARG A 133 7.71 -7.55 -7.59
C ARG A 133 8.16 -6.14 -7.21
N MET A 134 9.06 -6.05 -6.26
CA MET A 134 9.76 -4.83 -5.87
C MET A 134 11.26 -5.08 -5.91
N GLU A 135 12.01 -4.23 -6.59
CA GLU A 135 13.46 -4.31 -6.73
C GLU A 135 14.13 -3.01 -6.31
N ASP A 136 15.31 -3.14 -5.70
CA ASP A 136 16.20 -2.02 -5.47
C ASP A 136 17.02 -1.77 -6.74
N VAL A 137 16.82 -0.61 -7.36
CA VAL A 137 17.49 -0.23 -8.62
C VAL A 137 18.52 0.89 -8.41
N THR A 138 18.92 1.13 -7.15
CA THR A 138 19.88 2.19 -6.79
C THR A 138 21.15 2.09 -7.61
N ASP A 139 21.75 0.91 -7.73
CA ASP A 139 23.02 0.69 -8.45
C ASP A 139 22.88 0.95 -9.96
N ARG A 140 21.66 0.93 -10.49
CA ARG A 140 21.38 1.24 -11.91
C ARG A 140 21.21 2.73 -12.15
N ILE A 141 20.84 3.49 -11.15
CA ILE A 141 20.53 4.93 -11.26
C ILE A 141 21.68 5.79 -10.72
N ALA A 142 22.23 5.43 -9.57
CA ALA A 142 23.22 6.22 -8.87
C ALA A 142 24.45 6.63 -9.72
N PRO A 143 24.99 5.79 -10.64
CA PRO A 143 26.15 6.17 -11.46
C PRO A 143 25.93 7.37 -12.40
N PHE A 144 24.66 7.70 -12.67
CA PHE A 144 24.29 8.81 -13.55
C PHE A 144 24.00 10.10 -12.78
N LEU A 145 23.97 10.05 -11.44
CA LEU A 145 23.68 11.19 -10.59
C LEU A 145 24.99 11.82 -10.11
N LYS A 146 25.06 13.16 -10.14
CA LYS A 146 26.20 13.94 -9.63
C LYS A 146 25.72 14.86 -8.51
N ASP A 147 26.63 15.18 -7.58
CA ASP A 147 26.31 16.00 -6.42
C ASP A 147 25.98 17.46 -6.76
N ASP A 148 26.48 17.97 -7.90
CA ASP A 148 26.31 19.34 -8.36
C ASP A 148 25.09 19.54 -9.27
N MET A 149 24.27 18.51 -9.49
CA MET A 149 23.05 18.60 -10.30
C MET A 149 21.95 19.41 -9.61
N SER A 150 21.18 20.16 -10.40
CA SER A 150 19.92 20.72 -9.93
C SER A 150 18.92 19.62 -9.65
N GLU A 151 17.95 19.85 -8.75
CA GLU A 151 16.86 18.88 -8.46
C GLU A 151 16.04 18.56 -9.72
N MET A 152 15.88 19.53 -10.61
CA MET A 152 15.16 19.33 -11.87
C MET A 152 15.92 18.39 -12.81
N ASP A 153 17.23 18.60 -12.99
CA ASP A 153 18.05 17.73 -13.84
C ASP A 153 18.17 16.34 -13.25
N ARG A 154 18.34 16.26 -11.92
CA ARG A 154 18.34 15.00 -11.18
C ARG A 154 17.04 14.21 -11.38
N GLY A 155 15.90 14.87 -11.26
CA GLY A 155 14.59 14.27 -11.49
C GLY A 155 14.43 13.76 -12.93
N ALA A 156 14.82 14.57 -13.92
CA ALA A 156 14.73 14.18 -15.33
C ALA A 156 15.60 12.94 -15.67
N ILE A 157 16.80 12.84 -15.09
CA ILE A 157 17.66 11.66 -15.25
C ILE A 157 17.04 10.44 -14.60
N ILE A 158 16.55 10.55 -13.37
CA ILE A 158 15.87 9.45 -12.66
C ILE A 158 14.68 8.94 -13.49
N ASP A 159 13.82 9.84 -13.96
CA ASP A 159 12.65 9.48 -14.74
C ASP A 159 13.02 8.78 -16.05
N SER A 160 14.03 9.30 -16.75
CA SER A 160 14.51 8.71 -18.01
C SER A 160 15.03 7.28 -17.82
N ILE A 161 15.89 7.08 -16.82
CA ILE A 161 16.46 5.74 -16.54
C ILE A 161 15.38 4.81 -16.01
N SER A 162 14.48 5.29 -15.15
CA SER A 162 13.36 4.51 -14.63
C SER A 162 12.45 4.02 -15.75
N ALA A 163 12.17 4.84 -16.76
CA ALA A 163 11.39 4.41 -17.91
C ALA A 163 12.05 3.25 -18.68
N VAL A 164 13.37 3.27 -18.82
CA VAL A 164 14.13 2.16 -19.44
C VAL A 164 14.05 0.90 -18.57
N ILE A 165 14.27 1.04 -17.27
CA ILE A 165 14.21 -0.09 -16.31
C ILE A 165 12.83 -0.75 -16.35
N VAL A 166 11.76 0.04 -16.31
CA VAL A 166 10.38 -0.48 -16.38
C VAL A 166 10.15 -1.21 -17.68
N LYS A 167 10.55 -0.62 -18.82
CA LYS A 167 10.41 -1.24 -20.13
C LYS A 167 11.11 -2.60 -20.21
N GLU A 168 12.31 -2.70 -19.65
CA GLU A 168 13.06 -3.97 -19.60
C GLU A 168 12.39 -4.99 -18.67
N ALA A 169 11.92 -4.53 -17.50
CA ALA A 169 11.30 -5.39 -16.49
C ALA A 169 9.99 -6.02 -16.96
N VAL A 170 9.20 -5.33 -17.80
CA VAL A 170 7.94 -5.85 -18.33
C VAL A 170 8.09 -6.55 -19.69
N ALA A 171 9.28 -6.52 -20.30
CA ALA A 171 9.52 -7.13 -21.59
C ALA A 171 9.25 -8.64 -21.55
N GLY A 172 8.36 -9.12 -22.45
CA GLY A 172 7.96 -10.52 -22.50
C GLY A 172 6.98 -10.99 -21.42
N THR A 173 6.48 -10.07 -20.61
CA THR A 173 5.43 -10.32 -19.61
C THR A 173 4.06 -9.88 -20.14
N LYS A 174 3.01 -10.12 -19.33
CA LYS A 174 1.64 -9.60 -19.56
C LYS A 174 1.37 -8.33 -18.73
N LEU A 175 2.41 -7.78 -18.11
CA LEU A 175 2.35 -6.60 -17.28
C LEU A 175 2.36 -5.31 -18.11
#